data_4dfbc11fd65835fc40976f72a3feda8a
#
_entry.id   4dfbc11fd65835fc40976f72a3feda8a
#
_cell.length_a   1.000
_cell.length_b   1.000
_cell.length_c   1.000
_cell.angle_alpha   90.00
_cell.angle_beta   90.00
_cell.angle_gamma   90.00
#
_symmetry.space_group_name_H-M   'P 1'
#
loop_
_entity.id
_entity.type
_entity.pdbx_description
1 polymer ?
#
loop_
_entity_poly.entity_id
_entity_poly.type
_entity_poly.pdbx_seq_one_letter_code
_entity_poly.pdbx_strand_id
1 'polypeptide(L)'
;MNAPGTKAVGSWSGGRYLRFGEAIEPERLEAMLHPGDGIDTVLTADAYGQGEADELLGRALVGVDRDGFSLIGAVGHDFYEGERQGPRGFPRFTDPALRTPDEYAGYLRMAVERSLERLGQDRFDLLLLHNPDRTGYESEAVWEGMAALRQAGLTGSIGVAPGPANGFTLDLVRCFERFGDRIDWAMIILNPLEPWPGELSLDAAARQGVRVITRVVDYGGIFWDDVTPETELPTGDHRAFRPEGWIAEGRAKLDRLRPTAGCARSH
;
A
#
# COMPACT_ATOMS: atom_id res chain seq x y z
N MET A 1 -11.09 17.61 -2.92
CA MET A 1 -10.46 16.36 -2.45
C MET A 1 -11.24 15.20 -3.01
N ASN A 2 -10.58 14.34 -3.75
CA ASN A 2 -11.20 13.22 -4.42
C ASN A 2 -11.17 11.99 -3.51
N ALA A 3 -12.27 11.25 -3.42
CA ALA A 3 -12.26 9.93 -2.78
C ALA A 3 -11.54 8.95 -3.72
N PRO A 4 -10.78 7.98 -3.20
CA PRO A 4 -10.24 6.91 -4.03
C PRO A 4 -11.34 6.26 -4.89
N GLY A 5 -11.04 6.09 -6.17
CA GLY A 5 -11.94 5.45 -7.12
C GLY A 5 -11.92 3.92 -7.01
N THR A 6 -12.51 3.26 -8.00
CA THR A 6 -12.63 1.80 -7.99
C THR A 6 -11.38 1.07 -8.47
N LYS A 7 -10.47 1.76 -9.18
CA LYS A 7 -9.24 1.20 -9.73
C LYS A 7 -8.06 2.11 -9.39
N ALA A 8 -7.06 1.54 -8.75
CA ALA A 8 -5.85 2.23 -8.38
C ALA A 8 -4.62 1.53 -8.95
N VAL A 9 -3.61 2.32 -9.34
CA VAL A 9 -2.27 1.82 -9.66
C VAL A 9 -1.28 2.31 -8.61
N GLY A 10 -0.37 1.43 -8.20
CA GLY A 10 0.69 1.76 -7.25
C GLY A 10 2.06 1.85 -7.89
N SER A 11 2.89 2.74 -7.39
CA SER A 11 4.29 2.92 -7.81
C SER A 11 5.22 1.76 -7.39
N TRP A 12 4.73 0.83 -6.57
CA TRP A 12 5.44 -0.41 -6.26
C TRP A 12 5.44 -1.32 -7.48
N SER A 13 6.49 -1.31 -8.24
CA SER A 13 6.58 -2.10 -9.46
C SER A 13 7.71 -3.09 -9.42
N GLY A 14 7.48 -4.19 -10.10
CA GLY A 14 8.31 -5.36 -10.12
C GLY A 14 9.82 -5.09 -10.26
N GLY A 15 10.60 -5.59 -9.33
CA GLY A 15 12.04 -5.62 -9.34
C GLY A 15 12.76 -4.31 -9.05
N ARG A 16 12.11 -3.14 -9.19
CA ARG A 16 12.78 -1.84 -9.07
C ARG A 16 13.08 -1.46 -7.61
N TYR A 17 12.12 -1.53 -6.73
CA TYR A 17 12.27 -1.11 -5.33
C TYR A 17 12.48 -2.28 -4.37
N LEU A 18 11.86 -3.41 -4.67
CA LEU A 18 12.19 -4.73 -4.16
C LEU A 18 12.21 -5.68 -5.34
N ARG A 19 12.96 -6.76 -5.25
CA ARG A 19 13.01 -7.79 -6.27
C ARG A 19 11.65 -8.48 -6.39
N PHE A 20 10.84 -8.00 -7.30
CA PHE A 20 9.52 -8.52 -7.62
C PHE A 20 9.35 -8.50 -9.14
N GLY A 21 9.60 -9.63 -9.77
CA GLY A 21 9.64 -9.72 -11.22
C GLY A 21 10.84 -8.98 -11.82
N GLU A 22 10.71 -8.58 -13.07
CA GLU A 22 11.70 -7.76 -13.76
C GLU A 22 11.59 -6.30 -13.37
N ALA A 23 12.72 -5.59 -13.36
CA ALA A 23 12.73 -4.15 -13.17
C ALA A 23 12.06 -3.47 -14.37
N ILE A 24 11.08 -2.62 -14.11
CA ILE A 24 10.42 -1.81 -15.13
C ILE A 24 11.24 -0.54 -15.35
N GLU A 25 11.51 -0.23 -16.62
CA GLU A 25 12.21 1.00 -16.99
C GLU A 25 11.43 2.25 -16.53
N PRO A 26 12.13 3.35 -16.12
CA PRO A 26 11.50 4.54 -15.58
C PRO A 26 10.39 5.11 -16.47
N GLU A 27 10.63 5.23 -17.76
CA GLU A 27 9.71 5.80 -18.74
C GLU A 27 8.42 4.95 -18.88
N ARG A 28 8.57 3.62 -18.81
CA ARG A 28 7.43 2.72 -18.84
C ARG A 28 6.64 2.81 -17.54
N LEU A 29 7.32 2.92 -16.39
CA LEU A 29 6.68 3.08 -15.10
C LEU A 29 5.91 4.40 -15.01
N GLU A 30 6.51 5.51 -15.49
CA GLU A 30 5.84 6.81 -15.56
C GLU A 30 4.56 6.72 -16.41
N ALA A 31 4.63 6.07 -17.59
CA ALA A 31 3.45 5.88 -18.43
C ALA A 31 2.35 5.02 -17.74
N MET A 32 2.73 4.02 -16.96
CA MET A 32 1.78 3.18 -16.20
C MET A 32 1.14 3.92 -15.02
N LEU A 33 1.84 4.90 -14.44
CA LEU A 33 1.37 5.68 -13.29
C LEU A 33 0.54 6.89 -13.71
N HIS A 34 0.53 7.25 -14.99
CA HIS A 34 -0.25 8.37 -15.49
C HIS A 34 -1.75 8.08 -15.37
N PRO A 35 -2.55 8.94 -14.70
CA PRO A 35 -3.99 8.76 -14.62
C PRO A 35 -4.66 8.78 -16.00
N GLY A 36 -5.62 7.90 -16.23
CA GLY A 36 -6.33 7.77 -17.50
C GLY A 36 -6.81 6.33 -17.70
N ASP A 37 -7.52 6.05 -18.80
CA ASP A 37 -7.99 4.72 -19.20
C ASP A 37 -8.74 3.95 -18.08
N GLY A 38 -9.49 4.69 -17.27
CA GLY A 38 -10.25 4.15 -16.14
C GLY A 38 -9.46 3.98 -14.85
N ILE A 39 -8.21 4.46 -14.80
CA ILE A 39 -7.41 4.62 -13.59
C ILE A 39 -7.56 6.06 -13.13
N ASP A 40 -8.19 6.25 -12.00
CA ASP A 40 -8.46 7.54 -11.38
C ASP A 40 -7.78 7.71 -10.01
N THR A 41 -7.01 6.71 -9.60
CA THR A 41 -6.33 6.70 -8.31
C THR A 41 -4.91 6.20 -8.47
N VAL A 42 -3.96 6.96 -7.95
CA VAL A 42 -2.53 6.62 -7.96
C VAL A 42 -2.01 6.56 -6.52
N LEU A 43 -1.11 5.61 -6.27
CA LEU A 43 -0.59 5.36 -4.93
C LEU A 43 0.93 5.28 -4.92
N THR A 44 1.55 5.92 -3.93
CA THR A 44 2.98 5.83 -3.65
C THR A 44 3.26 5.63 -2.16
N ALA A 45 4.50 5.31 -1.83
CA ALA A 45 5.02 5.37 -0.48
C ALA A 45 6.43 5.97 -0.50
N ASP A 46 6.70 6.86 0.45
CA ASP A 46 7.98 7.56 0.58
C ASP A 46 9.19 6.63 0.71
N ALA A 47 8.98 5.45 1.28
CA ALA A 47 10.02 4.43 1.44
C ALA A 47 10.37 3.67 0.15
N TYR A 48 9.57 3.77 -0.90
CA TYR A 48 9.85 3.07 -2.16
C TYR A 48 11.00 3.74 -2.90
N GLY A 49 12.12 3.03 -2.97
CA GLY A 49 13.37 3.58 -3.51
C GLY A 49 13.87 4.79 -2.73
N GLN A 50 13.50 4.94 -1.44
CA GLN A 50 13.87 6.10 -0.60
C GLN A 50 13.46 7.43 -1.24
N GLY A 51 12.24 7.49 -1.77
CA GLY A 51 11.66 8.66 -2.42
C GLY A 51 11.66 8.60 -3.96
N GLU A 52 12.39 7.68 -4.58
CA GLU A 52 12.44 7.56 -6.05
C GLU A 52 11.04 7.34 -6.67
N ALA A 53 10.18 6.57 -5.99
CA ALA A 53 8.82 6.34 -6.47
C ALA A 53 7.96 7.59 -6.43
N ASP A 54 8.17 8.48 -5.46
CA ASP A 54 7.50 9.78 -5.39
C ASP A 54 7.95 10.67 -6.57
N GLU A 55 9.25 10.69 -6.87
CA GLU A 55 9.78 11.46 -8.01
C GLU A 55 9.25 10.94 -9.35
N LEU A 56 9.20 9.61 -9.53
CA LEU A 56 8.65 8.99 -10.74
C LEU A 56 7.17 9.34 -10.92
N LEU A 57 6.39 9.21 -9.85
CA LEU A 57 4.97 9.57 -9.88
C LEU A 57 4.79 11.08 -10.10
N GLY A 58 5.62 11.92 -9.47
CA GLY A 58 5.60 13.36 -9.69
C GLY A 58 5.78 13.72 -11.16
N ARG A 59 6.71 13.08 -11.88
CA ARG A 59 6.88 13.27 -13.33
C ARG A 59 5.66 12.80 -14.12
N ALA A 60 5.09 11.64 -13.77
CA ALA A 60 3.90 11.12 -14.42
C ALA A 60 2.67 12.05 -14.26
N LEU A 61 2.63 12.85 -13.21
CA LEU A 61 1.54 13.77 -12.91
C LEU A 61 1.73 15.18 -13.50
N VAL A 62 2.84 15.47 -14.17
CA VAL A 62 3.08 16.77 -14.79
C VAL A 62 2.00 17.07 -15.84
N GLY A 63 1.29 18.17 -15.67
CA GLY A 63 0.23 18.60 -16.60
C GLY A 63 -1.11 17.85 -16.44
N VAL A 64 -1.22 16.93 -15.51
CA VAL A 64 -2.50 16.28 -15.18
C VAL A 64 -3.30 17.21 -14.27
N ASP A 65 -4.59 17.38 -14.58
CA ASP A 65 -5.49 18.13 -13.72
C ASP A 65 -5.59 17.48 -12.34
N ARG A 66 -5.29 18.23 -11.28
CA ARG A 66 -5.29 17.74 -9.91
C ARG A 66 -6.66 17.19 -9.46
N ASP A 67 -7.72 17.71 -10.00
CA ASP A 67 -9.09 17.26 -9.72
C ASP A 67 -9.48 16.01 -10.53
N GLY A 68 -8.65 15.58 -11.48
CA GLY A 68 -8.87 14.40 -12.33
C GLY A 68 -8.44 13.07 -11.70
N PHE A 69 -7.79 13.09 -10.55
CA PHE A 69 -7.31 11.86 -9.89
C PHE A 69 -7.28 11.98 -8.37
N SER A 70 -7.27 10.83 -7.71
CA SER A 70 -7.00 10.70 -6.27
C SER A 70 -5.55 10.29 -6.02
N LEU A 71 -4.87 10.98 -5.13
CA LEU A 71 -3.49 10.70 -4.75
C LEU A 71 -3.44 10.08 -3.35
N ILE A 72 -2.90 8.85 -3.27
CA ILE A 72 -2.69 8.14 -2.01
C ILE A 72 -1.20 8.13 -1.70
N GLY A 73 -0.83 8.62 -0.52
CA GLY A 73 0.51 8.49 0.04
C GLY A 73 0.57 7.49 1.17
N ALA A 74 1.75 6.94 1.43
CA ALA A 74 1.97 6.09 2.59
C ALA A 74 3.33 6.40 3.22
N VAL A 75 3.35 6.61 4.55
CA VAL A 75 4.55 6.93 5.34
C VAL A 75 4.62 6.05 6.58
N GLY A 76 5.82 5.74 7.06
CA GLY A 76 5.94 4.93 8.27
C GLY A 76 7.29 4.22 8.45
N HIS A 77 8.02 3.99 7.36
CA HIS A 77 9.38 3.48 7.42
C HIS A 77 10.36 4.65 7.54
N ASP A 78 11.28 4.57 8.48
CA ASP A 78 12.28 5.61 8.66
C ASP A 78 13.56 5.28 7.89
N PHE A 79 13.65 5.78 6.69
CA PHE A 79 14.88 5.74 5.87
C PHE A 79 15.68 7.06 5.93
N TYR A 80 15.17 8.03 6.67
CA TYR A 80 15.83 9.33 6.84
C TYR A 80 16.92 9.27 7.90
N GLU A 81 16.64 8.61 9.03
CA GLU A 81 17.53 8.49 10.19
C GLU A 81 17.87 7.04 10.52
N GLY A 82 17.02 6.10 10.12
CA GLY A 82 17.18 4.68 10.40
C GLY A 82 18.07 3.97 9.39
N GLU A 83 18.88 3.05 9.87
CA GLU A 83 19.71 2.18 9.02
C GLU A 83 18.92 0.98 8.50
N ARG A 84 19.19 0.59 7.25
CA ARG A 84 18.51 -0.56 6.63
C ARG A 84 18.85 -1.88 7.34
N GLN A 85 17.85 -2.58 7.82
CA GLN A 85 17.94 -3.84 8.55
C GLN A 85 17.86 -5.08 7.64
N GLY A 86 18.68 -5.12 6.61
CA GLY A 86 18.70 -6.23 5.64
C GLY A 86 17.32 -6.45 4.97
N PRO A 87 16.82 -7.69 4.93
CA PRO A 87 15.53 -8.00 4.30
C PRO A 87 14.30 -7.34 4.96
N ARG A 88 14.43 -6.90 6.22
CA ARG A 88 13.33 -6.20 6.92
C ARG A 88 13.11 -4.77 6.41
N GLY A 89 14.03 -4.26 5.58
CA GLY A 89 13.98 -2.86 5.12
C GLY A 89 14.42 -1.89 6.19
N PHE A 90 13.84 -0.69 6.19
CA PHE A 90 14.10 0.33 7.18
C PHE A 90 13.24 0.11 8.45
N PRO A 91 13.72 0.56 9.64
CA PRO A 91 12.93 0.50 10.86
C PRO A 91 11.64 1.30 10.71
N ARG A 92 10.71 1.13 11.64
CA ARG A 92 9.55 2.00 11.74
C ARG A 92 9.95 3.29 12.45
N PHE A 93 9.31 4.40 12.12
CA PHE A 93 9.57 5.66 12.82
C PHE A 93 9.23 5.58 14.32
N THR A 94 8.46 4.60 14.72
CA THR A 94 8.08 4.28 16.10
C THR A 94 9.13 3.44 16.85
N ASP A 95 10.26 3.11 16.21
CA ASP A 95 11.36 2.39 16.87
C ASP A 95 11.90 3.22 18.05
N PRO A 96 11.85 2.70 19.29
CA PRO A 96 12.27 3.44 20.48
C PRO A 96 13.77 3.77 20.50
N ALA A 97 14.58 3.14 19.64
CA ALA A 97 15.97 3.50 19.45
C ALA A 97 16.14 4.80 18.63
N LEU A 98 15.13 5.19 17.86
CA LEU A 98 15.18 6.39 17.01
C LEU A 98 14.51 7.60 17.65
N ARG A 99 13.35 7.41 18.29
CA ARG A 99 12.59 8.53 18.86
C ARG A 99 11.57 8.12 19.92
N THR A 100 11.13 9.11 20.67
CA THR A 100 10.12 9.01 21.70
C THR A 100 8.72 9.39 21.16
N PRO A 101 7.63 9.04 21.84
CA PRO A 101 6.27 9.29 21.35
C PRO A 101 5.93 10.75 21.07
N ASP A 102 6.52 11.71 21.80
CA ASP A 102 6.33 13.14 21.59
C ASP A 102 6.98 13.66 20.30
N GLU A 103 7.88 12.91 19.69
CA GLU A 103 8.54 13.23 18.42
C GLU A 103 7.79 12.66 17.20
N TYR A 104 6.81 11.76 17.39
CA TYR A 104 6.14 11.07 16.27
C TYR A 104 5.42 12.04 15.33
N ALA A 105 4.71 13.02 15.85
CA ALA A 105 4.00 14.00 15.02
C ALA A 105 4.96 14.83 14.18
N GLY A 106 6.11 15.21 14.72
CA GLY A 106 7.17 15.93 13.99
C GLY A 106 7.74 15.10 12.86
N TYR A 107 8.05 13.84 13.12
CA TYR A 107 8.53 12.92 12.08
C TYR A 107 7.50 12.72 10.95
N LEU A 108 6.26 12.41 11.30
CA LEU A 108 5.19 12.20 10.32
C LEU A 108 5.00 13.42 9.43
N ARG A 109 5.04 14.61 10.02
CA ARG A 109 4.94 15.87 9.26
C ARG A 109 6.11 16.02 8.29
N MET A 110 7.34 15.86 8.76
CA MET A 110 8.54 15.94 7.94
C MET A 110 8.51 14.94 6.77
N ALA A 111 8.15 13.68 7.03
CA ALA A 111 8.08 12.63 6.01
C ALA A 111 7.03 12.96 4.93
N VAL A 112 5.85 13.43 5.34
CA VAL A 112 4.77 13.82 4.42
C VAL A 112 5.15 15.04 3.59
N GLU A 113 5.70 16.09 4.19
CA GLU A 113 6.14 17.29 3.48
C GLU A 113 7.20 16.95 2.43
N ARG A 114 8.19 16.12 2.77
CA ARG A 114 9.21 15.65 1.81
C ARG A 114 8.66 14.79 0.68
N SER A 115 7.69 13.94 0.99
CA SER A 115 7.02 13.13 -0.05
C SER A 115 6.23 14.02 -1.02
N LEU A 116 5.47 14.98 -0.51
CA LEU A 116 4.73 15.96 -1.32
C LEU A 116 5.65 16.84 -2.16
N GLU A 117 6.80 17.26 -1.61
CA GLU A 117 7.81 18.01 -2.35
C GLU A 117 8.33 17.21 -3.56
N ARG A 118 8.71 15.93 -3.37
CA ARG A 118 9.14 15.05 -4.47
C ARG A 118 8.07 14.83 -5.53
N LEU A 119 6.80 14.74 -5.09
CA LEU A 119 5.65 14.59 -5.98
C LEU A 119 5.29 15.88 -6.72
N GLY A 120 5.75 17.05 -6.27
CA GLY A 120 5.29 18.34 -6.77
C GLY A 120 3.80 18.58 -6.49
N GLN A 121 3.30 18.11 -5.36
CA GLN A 121 1.89 18.21 -4.95
C GLN A 121 1.76 18.87 -3.58
N ASP A 122 0.62 19.52 -3.33
CA ASP A 122 0.39 20.26 -2.08
C ASP A 122 -0.24 19.38 -0.99
N ARG A 123 -0.94 18.30 -1.38
CA ARG A 123 -1.64 17.41 -0.45
C ARG A 123 -1.89 16.02 -1.03
N PHE A 124 -2.05 15.05 -0.15
CA PHE A 124 -2.67 13.76 -0.46
C PHE A 124 -4.20 13.84 -0.32
N ASP A 125 -4.93 13.03 -1.08
CA ASP A 125 -6.36 12.79 -0.83
C ASP A 125 -6.55 11.77 0.30
N LEU A 126 -5.64 10.81 0.38
CA LEU A 126 -5.56 9.82 1.44
C LEU A 126 -4.10 9.57 1.83
N LEU A 127 -3.81 9.63 3.13
CA LEU A 127 -2.53 9.24 3.69
C LEU A 127 -2.66 7.98 4.53
N LEU A 128 -1.86 6.97 4.23
CA LEU A 128 -1.84 5.69 4.93
C LEU A 128 -0.63 5.59 5.87
N LEU A 129 -0.85 5.14 7.09
CA LEU A 129 0.23 4.68 7.97
C LEU A 129 0.77 3.36 7.41
N HIS A 130 2.02 3.37 6.93
CA HIS A 130 2.62 2.31 6.12
C HIS A 130 3.26 1.23 6.96
N ASN A 131 2.74 0.01 6.86
CA ASN A 131 3.28 -1.17 7.53
C ASN A 131 3.61 -0.93 9.02
N PRO A 132 2.68 -0.40 9.83
CA PRO A 132 2.99 -0.10 11.23
C PRO A 132 3.47 -1.34 11.98
N ASP A 133 4.33 -1.13 12.96
CA ASP A 133 4.60 -2.09 14.02
C ASP A 133 3.49 -2.06 15.07
N ARG A 134 3.62 -2.85 16.13
CA ARG A 134 2.62 -2.86 17.21
C ARG A 134 2.43 -1.46 17.81
N THR A 135 3.49 -0.69 18.02
CA THR A 135 3.41 0.68 18.52
C THR A 135 2.59 1.56 17.57
N GLY A 136 2.82 1.46 16.26
CA GLY A 136 2.04 2.19 15.26
C GLY A 136 0.55 1.88 15.30
N TYR A 137 0.16 0.61 15.56
CA TYR A 137 -1.26 0.24 15.68
C TYR A 137 -1.89 0.73 17.00
N GLU A 138 -1.14 0.77 18.11
CA GLU A 138 -1.69 0.94 19.45
C GLU A 138 -1.46 2.34 20.07
N SER A 139 -0.57 3.15 19.49
CA SER A 139 -0.16 4.42 20.09
C SER A 139 -1.13 5.56 19.79
N GLU A 140 -1.65 6.20 20.84
CA GLU A 140 -2.43 7.44 20.76
C GLU A 140 -1.64 8.54 20.03
N ALA A 141 -0.36 8.73 20.37
CA ALA A 141 0.49 9.77 19.81
C ALA A 141 0.67 9.62 18.28
N VAL A 142 0.67 8.37 17.76
CA VAL A 142 0.72 8.13 16.31
C VAL A 142 -0.56 8.62 15.64
N TRP A 143 -1.73 8.26 16.18
CA TRP A 143 -3.01 8.63 15.57
C TRP A 143 -3.36 10.10 15.79
N GLU A 144 -2.90 10.71 16.86
CA GLU A 144 -2.93 12.17 17.02
C GLU A 144 -2.04 12.88 15.98
N GLY A 145 -0.84 12.37 15.74
CA GLY A 145 0.05 12.85 14.68
C GLY A 145 -0.59 12.75 13.28
N MET A 146 -1.18 11.61 12.94
CA MET A 146 -1.92 11.45 11.67
C MET A 146 -3.11 12.42 11.57
N ALA A 147 -3.88 12.60 12.63
CA ALA A 147 -4.98 13.56 12.66
C ALA A 147 -4.51 15.01 12.51
N ALA A 148 -3.35 15.36 13.08
CA ALA A 148 -2.75 16.68 12.93
C ALA A 148 -2.36 16.99 11.47
N LEU A 149 -1.91 16.00 10.67
CA LEU A 149 -1.64 16.18 9.25
C LEU A 149 -2.91 16.52 8.46
N ARG A 150 -4.03 15.87 8.79
CA ARG A 150 -5.35 16.20 8.21
C ARG A 150 -5.79 17.63 8.59
N GLN A 151 -5.62 18.01 9.84
CA GLN A 151 -5.93 19.38 10.30
C GLN A 151 -5.05 20.44 9.63
N ALA A 152 -3.79 20.10 9.33
CA ALA A 152 -2.87 20.97 8.60
C ALA A 152 -3.16 21.04 7.09
N GLY A 153 -4.11 20.28 6.56
CA GLY A 153 -4.46 20.23 5.14
C GLY A 153 -3.50 19.46 4.26
N LEU A 154 -2.54 18.74 4.84
CA LEU A 154 -1.56 17.92 4.11
C LEU A 154 -2.19 16.62 3.55
N THR A 155 -3.32 16.21 4.09
CA THR A 155 -4.13 15.11 3.58
C THR A 155 -5.62 15.33 3.83
N GLY A 156 -6.45 14.77 2.95
CA GLY A 156 -7.91 14.82 3.10
C GLY A 156 -8.47 13.76 4.03
N SER A 157 -7.91 12.56 3.98
CA SER A 157 -8.31 11.40 4.76
C SER A 157 -7.07 10.70 5.31
N ILE A 158 -7.24 9.95 6.39
CA ILE A 158 -6.17 9.12 6.96
C ILE A 158 -6.58 7.67 7.06
N GLY A 159 -5.58 6.78 7.02
CA GLY A 159 -5.84 5.36 7.06
C GLY A 159 -4.61 4.54 7.44
N VAL A 160 -4.73 3.22 7.29
CA VAL A 160 -3.67 2.28 7.62
C VAL A 160 -3.45 1.28 6.49
N ALA A 161 -2.20 0.99 6.18
CA ALA A 161 -1.77 -0.09 5.28
C ALA A 161 -0.94 -1.09 6.09
N PRO A 162 -1.55 -2.19 6.57
CA PRO A 162 -0.83 -3.23 7.29
C PRO A 162 0.37 -3.78 6.54
N GLY A 163 1.34 -4.31 7.26
CA GLY A 163 2.61 -4.84 6.78
C GLY A 163 2.51 -5.86 5.65
N PRO A 164 3.63 -6.27 5.06
CA PRO A 164 3.65 -6.92 3.74
C PRO A 164 2.81 -8.20 3.65
N ALA A 165 2.50 -8.83 4.79
CA ALA A 165 1.68 -10.02 4.89
C ALA A 165 0.46 -9.80 5.80
N ASN A 166 -0.47 -10.77 5.78
CA ASN A 166 -1.68 -10.75 6.62
C ASN A 166 -1.43 -11.08 8.11
N GLY A 167 -0.19 -11.15 8.57
CA GLY A 167 0.16 -11.48 9.97
C GLY A 167 -0.33 -10.46 11.01
N PHE A 168 -0.69 -9.25 10.57
CA PHE A 168 -1.13 -8.14 11.43
C PHE A 168 -2.64 -7.95 11.47
N THR A 169 -3.43 -8.91 10.98
CA THR A 169 -4.90 -8.78 10.91
C THR A 169 -5.54 -8.54 12.29
N LEU A 170 -5.06 -9.22 13.34
CA LEU A 170 -5.59 -9.01 14.70
C LEU A 170 -5.19 -7.65 15.28
N ASP A 171 -3.96 -7.18 15.00
CA ASP A 171 -3.54 -5.84 15.40
C ASP A 171 -4.36 -4.78 14.69
N LEU A 172 -4.67 -4.99 13.40
CA LEU A 172 -5.55 -4.12 12.62
C LEU A 172 -6.98 -4.07 13.20
N VAL A 173 -7.57 -5.22 13.56
CA VAL A 173 -8.90 -5.28 14.18
C VAL A 173 -8.91 -4.47 15.49
N ARG A 174 -7.91 -4.66 16.37
CA ARG A 174 -7.78 -3.89 17.60
C ARG A 174 -7.58 -2.39 17.34
N CYS A 175 -6.82 -2.05 16.29
CA CYS A 175 -6.64 -0.66 15.88
C CYS A 175 -7.97 -0.01 15.50
N PHE A 176 -8.82 -0.71 14.74
CA PHE A 176 -10.17 -0.22 14.42
C PHE A 176 -11.05 -0.09 15.66
N GLU A 177 -11.01 -1.05 16.59
CA GLU A 177 -11.78 -0.97 17.83
C GLU A 177 -11.37 0.23 18.70
N ARG A 178 -10.10 0.63 18.65
CA ARG A 178 -9.57 1.71 19.48
C ARG A 178 -9.62 3.09 18.80
N PHE A 179 -9.36 3.14 17.48
CA PHE A 179 -9.16 4.39 16.74
C PHE A 179 -10.02 4.48 15.47
N GLY A 180 -10.99 3.60 15.30
CA GLY A 180 -11.81 3.53 14.08
C GLY A 180 -12.56 4.83 13.79
N ASP A 181 -12.91 5.61 14.81
CA ASP A 181 -13.51 6.93 14.70
C ASP A 181 -12.60 7.97 14.01
N ARG A 182 -11.28 7.72 13.96
CA ARG A 182 -10.27 8.58 13.31
C ARG A 182 -9.83 8.06 11.97
N ILE A 183 -10.02 6.75 11.69
CA ILE A 183 -9.52 6.04 10.51
C ILE A 183 -10.60 6.02 9.44
N ASP A 184 -10.31 6.63 8.29
CA ASP A 184 -11.24 6.65 7.15
C ASP A 184 -11.11 5.42 6.25
N TRP A 185 -9.87 4.89 6.11
CA TRP A 185 -9.54 3.83 5.18
C TRP A 185 -8.54 2.80 5.73
N ALA A 186 -8.63 1.58 5.23
CA ALA A 186 -7.60 0.56 5.41
C ALA A 186 -7.27 -0.14 4.10
N MET A 187 -5.98 -0.35 3.83
CA MET A 187 -5.53 -1.13 2.67
C MET A 187 -5.14 -2.53 3.12
N ILE A 188 -5.86 -3.56 2.71
CA ILE A 188 -5.63 -4.95 3.13
C ILE A 188 -5.33 -5.86 1.95
N ILE A 189 -4.63 -6.97 2.21
CA ILE A 189 -4.53 -8.07 1.25
C ILE A 189 -5.85 -8.85 1.31
N LEU A 190 -6.60 -8.80 0.21
CA LEU A 190 -7.84 -9.54 0.08
C LEU A 190 -8.12 -9.83 -1.38
N ASN A 191 -8.31 -11.11 -1.71
CA ASN A 191 -8.71 -11.55 -3.04
C ASN A 191 -9.47 -12.89 -2.93
N PRO A 192 -10.19 -13.33 -3.99
CA PRO A 192 -11.01 -14.54 -3.92
C PRO A 192 -10.22 -15.84 -3.67
N LEU A 193 -8.91 -15.87 -3.95
CA LEU A 193 -8.06 -17.05 -3.74
C LEU A 193 -7.43 -17.07 -2.35
N GLU A 194 -7.35 -15.90 -1.68
CA GLU A 194 -6.75 -15.71 -0.36
C GLU A 194 -7.61 -14.75 0.49
N PRO A 195 -8.87 -15.15 0.83
CA PRO A 195 -9.72 -14.31 1.67
C PRO A 195 -9.23 -14.28 3.12
N TRP A 196 -8.70 -15.38 3.62
CA TRP A 196 -8.17 -15.54 4.97
C TRP A 196 -6.71 -15.07 5.08
N PRO A 197 -6.32 -14.38 6.18
CA PRO A 197 -7.15 -13.90 7.28
C PRO A 197 -7.72 -12.48 7.05
N GLY A 198 -7.50 -11.86 5.89
CA GLY A 198 -7.92 -10.48 5.58
C GLY A 198 -9.41 -10.23 5.81
N GLU A 199 -10.26 -11.19 5.46
CA GLU A 199 -11.71 -11.11 5.65
C GLU A 199 -12.15 -10.87 7.10
N LEU A 200 -11.36 -11.31 8.10
CA LEU A 200 -11.64 -11.07 9.51
C LEU A 200 -11.71 -9.60 9.89
N SER A 201 -11.01 -8.75 9.13
CA SER A 201 -11.01 -7.31 9.39
C SER A 201 -12.24 -6.59 8.84
N LEU A 202 -13.00 -7.21 7.92
CA LEU A 202 -14.12 -6.55 7.23
C LEU A 202 -15.25 -6.16 8.18
N ASP A 203 -15.63 -7.06 9.08
CA ASP A 203 -16.70 -6.78 10.05
C ASP A 203 -16.28 -5.68 11.04
N ALA A 204 -15.02 -5.67 11.46
CA ALA A 204 -14.50 -4.62 12.34
C ALA A 204 -14.45 -3.27 11.62
N ALA A 205 -13.98 -3.25 10.37
CA ALA A 205 -13.97 -2.06 9.52
C ALA A 205 -15.41 -1.52 9.33
N ALA A 206 -16.35 -2.39 8.98
CA ALA A 206 -17.75 -1.99 8.76
C ALA A 206 -18.40 -1.40 10.02
N ARG A 207 -18.16 -1.99 11.20
CA ARG A 207 -18.69 -1.44 12.48
C ARG A 207 -18.17 -0.04 12.78
N GLN A 208 -16.98 0.29 12.33
CA GLN A 208 -16.35 1.60 12.57
C GLN A 208 -16.50 2.56 11.37
N GLY A 209 -17.17 2.15 10.29
CA GLY A 209 -17.30 2.96 9.09
C GLY A 209 -16.00 3.12 8.28
N VAL A 210 -15.00 2.28 8.53
CA VAL A 210 -13.71 2.28 7.81
C VAL A 210 -13.90 1.66 6.43
N ARG A 211 -13.53 2.39 5.39
CA ARG A 211 -13.57 1.91 4.00
C ARG A 211 -12.33 1.07 3.70
N VAL A 212 -12.47 0.12 2.78
CA VAL A 212 -11.39 -0.84 2.47
C VAL A 212 -10.88 -0.67 1.05
N ILE A 213 -9.56 -0.62 0.91
CA ILE A 213 -8.83 -0.78 -0.35
C ILE A 213 -8.19 -2.17 -0.34
N THR A 214 -8.41 -2.95 -1.39
CA THR A 214 -7.77 -4.26 -1.52
C THR A 214 -6.49 -4.17 -2.35
N ARG A 215 -5.46 -4.90 -1.95
CA ARG A 215 -4.20 -5.07 -2.70
C ARG A 215 -3.88 -6.55 -2.90
N VAL A 216 -2.93 -6.86 -3.79
CA VAL A 216 -2.61 -8.23 -4.22
C VAL A 216 -3.86 -8.90 -4.82
N VAL A 217 -4.64 -8.14 -5.54
CA VAL A 217 -5.94 -8.55 -6.07
C VAL A 217 -5.83 -9.63 -7.14
N ASP A 218 -4.71 -9.69 -7.83
CA ASP A 218 -4.39 -10.68 -8.88
C ASP A 218 -3.72 -11.95 -8.35
N TYR A 219 -3.55 -12.06 -7.03
CA TYR A 219 -2.89 -13.18 -6.38
C TYR A 219 -1.48 -13.46 -6.93
N GLY A 220 -0.70 -12.41 -7.19
CA GLY A 220 0.66 -12.51 -7.71
C GLY A 220 0.73 -12.88 -9.18
N GLY A 221 -0.25 -12.47 -9.98
CA GLY A 221 -0.32 -12.65 -11.43
C GLY A 221 -1.16 -13.86 -11.88
N ILE A 222 -1.62 -14.72 -10.95
CA ILE A 222 -2.35 -15.96 -11.32
C ILE A 222 -3.64 -15.67 -12.09
N PHE A 223 -4.30 -14.53 -11.82
CA PHE A 223 -5.53 -14.16 -12.53
C PHE A 223 -5.31 -13.85 -14.03
N TRP A 224 -4.09 -13.51 -14.43
CA TRP A 224 -3.77 -13.11 -15.81
C TRP A 224 -3.49 -14.28 -16.75
N ASP A 225 -3.50 -15.52 -16.25
CA ASP A 225 -3.26 -16.77 -17.01
C ASP A 225 -1.81 -16.98 -17.53
N ASP A 226 -0.93 -16.02 -17.38
CA ASP A 226 0.48 -16.09 -17.78
C ASP A 226 1.38 -16.73 -16.70
N VAL A 227 0.89 -16.88 -15.48
CA VAL A 227 1.57 -17.58 -14.40
C VAL A 227 1.03 -19.00 -14.29
N THR A 228 1.84 -19.98 -14.68
CA THR A 228 1.51 -21.41 -14.68
C THR A 228 2.40 -22.19 -13.73
N PRO A 229 2.08 -23.46 -13.38
CA PRO A 229 2.95 -24.29 -12.53
C PRO A 229 4.38 -24.46 -13.06
N GLU A 230 4.59 -24.28 -14.35
CA GLU A 230 5.89 -24.35 -15.02
C GLU A 230 6.63 -23.01 -15.03
N THR A 231 6.01 -21.93 -14.53
CA THR A 231 6.62 -20.61 -14.47
C THR A 231 7.78 -20.61 -13.49
N GLU A 232 8.98 -20.36 -13.98
CA GLU A 232 10.17 -20.13 -13.17
C GLU A 232 10.20 -18.66 -12.73
N LEU A 233 10.24 -18.44 -11.40
CA LEU A 233 10.34 -17.11 -10.86
C LEU A 233 11.82 -16.65 -10.91
N PRO A 234 12.10 -15.39 -11.34
CA PRO A 234 13.45 -14.85 -11.34
C PRO A 234 14.09 -14.90 -9.95
N THR A 235 15.41 -15.02 -9.89
CA THR A 235 16.15 -15.01 -8.62
C THR A 235 15.86 -13.74 -7.84
N GLY A 236 15.35 -13.94 -6.62
CA GLY A 236 14.99 -12.83 -5.72
C GLY A 236 13.62 -12.23 -6.00
N ASP A 237 12.79 -12.85 -6.83
CA ASP A 237 11.38 -12.50 -6.95
C ASP A 237 10.68 -12.62 -5.60
N HIS A 238 9.93 -11.60 -5.23
CA HIS A 238 9.19 -11.56 -3.97
C HIS A 238 8.20 -12.73 -3.80
N ARG A 239 7.66 -13.24 -4.90
CA ARG A 239 6.75 -14.38 -4.89
C ARG A 239 7.42 -15.69 -4.47
N ALA A 240 8.75 -15.77 -4.50
CA ALA A 240 9.51 -16.91 -4.00
C ALA A 240 9.35 -17.14 -2.48
N PHE A 241 8.82 -16.16 -1.72
CA PHE A 241 8.44 -16.35 -0.31
C PHE A 241 7.13 -17.11 -0.10
N ARG A 242 6.35 -17.33 -1.16
CA ARG A 242 5.13 -18.14 -1.05
C ARG A 242 5.47 -19.63 -0.90
N PRO A 243 4.57 -20.42 -0.26
CA PRO A 243 4.78 -21.86 -0.10
C PRO A 243 5.01 -22.56 -1.45
N GLU A 244 5.80 -23.62 -1.43
CA GLU A 244 5.96 -24.49 -2.60
C GLU A 244 4.58 -24.95 -3.11
N GLY A 245 4.42 -24.97 -4.43
CA GLY A 245 3.16 -25.37 -5.08
C GLY A 245 2.04 -24.31 -5.07
N TRP A 246 2.25 -23.11 -4.52
CA TRP A 246 1.22 -22.07 -4.44
C TRP A 246 0.62 -21.70 -5.81
N ILE A 247 1.41 -21.79 -6.89
CA ILE A 247 0.93 -21.51 -8.25
C ILE A 247 -0.08 -22.58 -8.66
N ALA A 248 0.29 -23.86 -8.52
CA ALA A 248 -0.60 -24.97 -8.90
C ALA A 248 -1.89 -24.96 -8.06
N GLU A 249 -1.79 -24.71 -6.76
CA GLU A 249 -2.94 -24.57 -5.88
C GLU A 249 -3.81 -23.37 -6.24
N GLY A 250 -3.20 -22.23 -6.51
CA GLY A 250 -3.88 -21.00 -6.92
C GLY A 250 -4.62 -21.18 -8.25
N ARG A 251 -3.99 -21.81 -9.23
CA ARG A 251 -4.63 -22.17 -10.52
C ARG A 251 -5.83 -23.09 -10.33
N ALA A 252 -5.68 -24.14 -9.53
CA ALA A 252 -6.78 -25.05 -9.23
C ALA A 252 -7.95 -24.35 -8.51
N LYS A 253 -7.67 -23.38 -7.63
CA LYS A 253 -8.70 -22.55 -6.99
C LYS A 253 -9.37 -21.65 -8.03
N LEU A 254 -8.61 -21.00 -8.89
CA LEU A 254 -9.12 -20.11 -9.92
C LEU A 254 -10.03 -20.85 -10.91
N ASP A 255 -9.63 -22.04 -11.36
CA ASP A 255 -10.44 -22.86 -12.27
C ASP A 255 -11.79 -23.27 -11.66
N ARG A 256 -11.86 -23.44 -10.33
CA ARG A 256 -13.12 -23.68 -9.62
C ARG A 256 -14.00 -22.44 -9.50
N LEU A 257 -13.39 -21.25 -9.39
CA LEU A 257 -14.12 -19.99 -9.22
C LEU A 257 -14.67 -19.45 -10.55
N ARG A 258 -13.96 -19.63 -11.66
CA ARG A 258 -14.36 -19.09 -12.98
C ARG A 258 -15.79 -19.42 -13.41
N PRO A 259 -16.25 -20.68 -13.34
CA PRO A 259 -17.62 -21.01 -13.72
C PRO A 259 -18.68 -20.28 -12.86
N THR A 260 -18.38 -20.10 -11.56
CA THR A 260 -19.29 -19.44 -10.61
C THR A 260 -19.34 -17.93 -10.83
N ALA A 261 -18.22 -17.34 -11.23
CA ALA A 261 -18.12 -15.89 -11.44
C ALA A 261 -18.52 -15.44 -12.86
N GLY A 262 -18.82 -16.37 -13.76
CA GLY A 262 -19.08 -16.05 -15.17
C GLY A 262 -17.87 -15.50 -15.93
N CYS A 263 -16.66 -15.66 -15.36
CA CYS A 263 -15.43 -15.17 -15.95
C CYS A 263 -14.90 -16.16 -17.00
N ALA A 264 -14.79 -15.72 -18.25
CA ALA A 264 -14.03 -16.42 -19.29
C ALA A 264 -12.52 -16.30 -19.02
N ARG A 265 -11.73 -17.22 -19.59
CA ARG A 265 -10.26 -17.05 -19.65
C ARG A 265 -9.95 -15.81 -20.48
N SER A 266 -8.98 -14.99 -20.03
CA SER A 266 -8.39 -13.97 -20.88
C SER A 266 -7.63 -14.64 -22.03
N HIS A 267 -7.86 -14.22 -23.24
CA HIS A 267 -7.14 -14.68 -24.45
C HIS A 267 -6.04 -13.70 -24.79
#